data_a50f9a0fdd667baff8d0403b5fc6a9f1
#
_entry.id   a50f9a0fdd667baff8d0403b5fc6a9f1
#
_cell.length_a   1.000
_cell.length_b   1.000
_cell.length_c   1.000
_cell.angle_alpha   90.00
_cell.angle_beta   90.00
_cell.angle_gamma   90.00
#
_symmetry.space_group_name_H-M   'P 1'
#
loop_
_entity.id
_entity.type
_entity.pdbx_description
1 polymer ?
#
loop_
_entity_poly.entity_id
_entity_poly.type
_entity_poly.pdbx_seq_one_letter_code
_entity_poly.pdbx_strand_id
1 'polypeptide(L)'
;IITEFYTKGMYSVLANTTGAGFTVQTQQERGYAYQHFVLGLLESGNCVGWHWFRYQDNDPTAKGADPSNLDSNKGLIDNEYNLYKPLADAMKELNINAYRLADWFDQQSNNNQ
;
A
#
# COMPACT_ATOMS: atom_id res chain seq x y z
N ILE A 1 -11.96 0.50 -10.18
CA ILE A 1 -11.46 0.60 -8.79
C ILE A 1 -10.60 -0.62 -8.46
N ILE A 2 -9.49 -0.39 -7.77
CA ILE A 2 -8.65 -1.45 -7.20
C ILE A 2 -9.11 -1.68 -5.76
N THR A 3 -9.52 -2.90 -5.46
CA THR A 3 -10.10 -3.21 -4.14
C THR A 3 -9.08 -3.67 -3.12
N GLU A 4 -7.88 -4.10 -3.58
CA GLU A 4 -6.89 -4.67 -2.69
C GLU A 4 -5.50 -4.65 -3.33
N PHE A 5 -4.53 -4.02 -2.66
CA PHE A 5 -3.11 -4.15 -2.95
C PHE A 5 -2.28 -3.83 -1.72
N TYR A 6 -1.07 -4.34 -1.65
CA TYR A 6 -0.14 -4.14 -0.54
C TYR A 6 1.29 -4.54 -0.89
N THR A 7 2.22 -4.09 -0.05
CA THR A 7 3.59 -4.62 0.07
C THR A 7 3.87 -4.97 1.52
N LYS A 8 4.66 -6.01 1.74
CA LYS A 8 5.12 -6.43 3.07
C LYS A 8 6.49 -5.82 3.37
N GLY A 9 6.77 -5.49 4.63
CA GLY A 9 8.06 -4.97 5.08
C GLY A 9 8.80 -5.96 5.97
N MET A 10 10.09 -6.18 5.69
CA MET A 10 10.96 -7.05 6.50
C MET A 10 11.20 -6.46 7.89
N TYR A 11 11.35 -5.15 8.00
CA TYR A 11 11.56 -4.47 9.28
C TYR A 11 10.23 -4.29 10.02
N SER A 12 9.72 -5.41 10.50
CA SER A 12 8.57 -5.53 11.39
C SER A 12 8.80 -6.70 12.35
N VAL A 13 7.93 -6.87 13.32
CA VAL A 13 7.96 -8.02 14.24
C VAL A 13 7.40 -9.30 13.61
N LEU A 14 6.86 -9.21 12.41
CA LEU A 14 6.25 -10.33 11.69
C LEU A 14 7.25 -10.96 10.72
N ALA A 15 7.23 -12.28 10.64
CA ALA A 15 8.19 -13.04 9.84
C ALA A 15 7.90 -13.02 8.33
N ASN A 16 6.70 -12.63 7.93
CA ASN A 16 6.25 -12.58 6.52
C ASN A 16 6.40 -13.93 5.76
N THR A 17 6.22 -15.05 6.46
CA THR A 17 6.34 -16.39 5.86
C THR A 17 5.10 -16.79 5.06
N THR A 18 3.99 -16.13 5.32
CA THR A 18 2.70 -16.36 4.63
C THR A 18 2.22 -15.10 3.91
N GLY A 19 1.19 -15.26 3.09
CA GLY A 19 0.60 -14.18 2.32
C GLY A 19 1.30 -13.91 0.99
N ALA A 20 0.50 -13.64 -0.04
CA ALA A 20 0.97 -13.29 -1.38
C ALA A 20 1.66 -11.91 -1.39
N GLY A 21 2.14 -11.54 -2.56
CA GLY A 21 2.80 -10.26 -2.79
C GLY A 21 4.28 -10.25 -2.43
N PHE A 22 4.97 -9.23 -2.88
CA PHE A 22 6.40 -9.09 -2.64
C PHE A 22 6.69 -8.38 -1.31
N THR A 23 7.92 -8.55 -0.85
CA THR A 23 8.40 -8.00 0.41
C THR A 23 9.55 -7.04 0.12
N VAL A 24 9.52 -5.86 0.74
CA VAL A 24 10.59 -4.86 0.72
C VAL A 24 11.31 -4.82 2.07
N GLN A 25 12.47 -4.18 2.15
CA GLN A 25 13.26 -4.17 3.38
C GLN A 25 12.64 -3.29 4.46
N THR A 26 12.26 -2.08 4.11
CA THR A 26 11.91 -1.03 5.08
C THR A 26 10.47 -0.55 4.94
N GLN A 27 9.98 0.10 5.99
CA GLN A 27 8.67 0.75 5.95
C GLN A 27 8.64 1.95 4.98
N GLN A 28 9.79 2.60 4.76
CA GLN A 28 9.93 3.65 3.75
C GLN A 28 9.75 3.10 2.34
N GLU A 29 10.32 1.95 2.05
CA GLU A 29 10.14 1.27 0.75
C GLU A 29 8.71 0.79 0.52
N ARG A 30 7.97 0.43 1.58
CA ARG A 30 6.53 0.19 1.49
C ARG A 30 5.79 1.45 1.02
N GLY A 31 6.18 2.61 1.54
CA GLY A 31 5.67 3.91 1.11
C GLY A 31 5.97 4.20 -0.35
N TYR A 32 7.19 3.96 -0.80
CA TYR A 32 7.57 4.13 -2.21
C TYR A 32 6.82 3.16 -3.13
N ALA A 33 6.63 1.92 -2.71
CA ALA A 33 5.85 0.94 -3.46
C ALA A 33 4.37 1.38 -3.61
N TYR A 34 3.79 1.93 -2.53
CA TYR A 34 2.45 2.53 -2.59
C TYR A 34 2.39 3.66 -3.62
N GLN A 35 3.29 4.62 -3.53
CA GLN A 35 3.33 5.78 -4.43
C GLN A 35 3.52 5.33 -5.89
N HIS A 36 4.45 4.41 -6.14
CA HIS A 36 4.70 3.88 -7.48
C HIS A 36 3.47 3.22 -8.09
N PHE A 37 2.79 2.37 -7.33
CA PHE A 37 1.60 1.68 -7.78
C PHE A 37 0.45 2.66 -8.07
N VAL A 38 0.20 3.60 -7.17
CA VAL A 38 -0.89 4.58 -7.33
C VAL A 38 -0.61 5.57 -8.46
N LEU A 39 0.64 6.01 -8.66
CA LEU A 39 0.99 6.82 -9.82
C LEU A 39 0.66 6.12 -11.14
N GLY A 40 0.95 4.82 -11.25
CA GLY A 40 0.55 4.03 -12.42
C GLY A 40 -0.97 3.95 -12.61
N LEU A 41 -1.74 3.86 -11.52
CA LEU A 41 -3.21 3.88 -11.60
C LEU A 41 -3.73 5.25 -12.09
N LEU A 42 -3.17 6.34 -11.60
CA LEU A 42 -3.54 7.70 -12.03
C LEU A 42 -3.16 7.95 -13.50
N GLU A 43 -1.96 7.52 -13.91
CA GLU A 43 -1.50 7.63 -15.29
C GLU A 43 -2.40 6.87 -16.27
N SER A 44 -2.97 5.74 -15.85
CA SER A 44 -3.86 4.93 -16.70
C SER A 44 -5.12 5.65 -17.15
N GLY A 45 -5.58 6.66 -16.41
CA GLY A 45 -6.83 7.39 -16.67
C GLY A 45 -8.10 6.55 -16.45
N ASN A 46 -7.98 5.28 -16.06
CA ASN A 46 -9.08 4.34 -15.94
C ASN A 46 -9.43 3.94 -14.50
N CYS A 47 -8.68 4.44 -13.52
CA CYS A 47 -8.87 4.09 -12.12
C CYS A 47 -9.46 5.27 -11.35
N VAL A 48 -10.61 5.06 -10.74
CA VAL A 48 -11.34 6.08 -9.95
C VAL A 48 -11.16 5.91 -8.44
N GLY A 49 -10.42 4.89 -8.01
CA GLY A 49 -10.16 4.68 -6.59
C GLY A 49 -9.39 3.40 -6.31
N TRP A 50 -8.81 3.35 -5.15
CA TRP A 50 -8.01 2.21 -4.69
C TRP A 50 -8.12 2.05 -3.18
N HIS A 51 -7.91 0.82 -2.70
CA HIS A 51 -7.85 0.49 -1.28
C HIS A 51 -6.55 -0.26 -0.98
N TRP A 52 -5.84 0.21 0.04
CA TRP A 52 -4.73 -0.52 0.63
C TRP A 52 -5.25 -1.69 1.46
N PHE A 53 -4.68 -2.84 1.31
CA PHE A 53 -4.95 -3.98 2.18
C PHE A 53 -3.72 -4.24 3.06
N ARG A 54 -3.79 -3.99 4.34
CA ARG A 54 -4.98 -3.69 5.13
C ARG A 54 -4.67 -2.63 6.22
N TYR A 55 -5.65 -2.31 7.06
CA TYR A 55 -5.46 -1.31 8.11
C TYR A 55 -4.48 -1.76 9.19
N GLN A 56 -4.65 -2.98 9.73
CA GLN A 56 -3.83 -3.56 10.80
C GLN A 56 -3.09 -4.80 10.29
N ASP A 57 -1.90 -5.05 10.81
CA ASP A 57 -1.12 -6.25 10.52
C ASP A 57 -1.89 -7.54 10.80
N ASN A 58 -1.52 -8.61 10.11
CA ASN A 58 -1.99 -9.93 10.47
C ASN A 58 -1.52 -10.30 11.87
N ASP A 59 -2.38 -11.01 12.60
CA ASP A 59 -2.06 -11.52 13.93
C ASP A 59 -1.93 -13.05 13.88
N PRO A 60 -0.69 -13.59 13.98
CA PRO A 60 -0.47 -15.04 13.92
C PRO A 60 -1.07 -15.79 15.13
N THR A 61 -1.50 -15.07 16.18
CA THR A 61 -2.12 -15.66 17.38
C THR A 61 -3.64 -15.63 17.32
N ALA A 62 -4.22 -14.97 16.33
CA ALA A 62 -5.67 -14.83 16.20
C ALA A 62 -6.33 -16.19 15.91
N LYS A 63 -7.35 -16.53 16.68
CA LYS A 63 -8.14 -17.75 16.46
C LYS A 63 -8.95 -17.61 15.16
N GLY A 64 -8.86 -18.62 14.29
CA GLY A 64 -9.58 -18.66 13.03
C GLY A 64 -8.98 -17.76 11.94
N ALA A 65 -7.73 -17.29 12.13
CA ALA A 65 -7.00 -16.62 11.08
C ALA A 65 -6.79 -17.54 9.87
N ASP A 66 -6.83 -16.94 8.67
CA ASP A 66 -6.56 -17.67 7.44
C ASP A 66 -5.13 -18.21 7.43
N PRO A 67 -4.93 -19.55 7.34
CA PRO A 67 -3.59 -20.14 7.36
C PRO A 67 -2.68 -19.64 6.24
N SER A 68 -3.22 -19.19 5.13
CA SER A 68 -2.44 -18.65 4.02
C SER A 68 -1.95 -17.22 4.26
N ASN A 69 -2.32 -16.60 5.38
CA ASN A 69 -2.12 -15.17 5.61
C ASN A 69 -2.00 -14.82 7.10
N LEU A 70 -1.09 -15.50 7.82
CA LEU A 70 -1.00 -15.42 9.28
C LEU A 70 -0.09 -14.28 9.79
N ASP A 71 1.07 -14.10 9.18
CA ASP A 71 2.20 -13.36 9.74
C ASP A 71 2.72 -12.25 8.82
N SER A 72 1.83 -11.66 8.03
CA SER A 72 2.22 -10.66 7.04
C SER A 72 2.13 -9.24 7.57
N ASN A 73 3.22 -8.46 7.40
CA ASN A 73 3.23 -7.02 7.63
C ASN A 73 2.55 -6.29 6.47
N LYS A 74 1.23 -6.23 6.51
CA LYS A 74 0.38 -5.54 5.53
C LYS A 74 -0.25 -4.27 6.07
N GLY A 75 -0.25 -4.13 7.40
CA GLY A 75 -0.94 -3.05 8.09
C GLY A 75 -0.39 -1.66 7.82
N LEU A 76 -1.22 -0.69 8.03
CA LEU A 76 -0.85 0.70 8.26
C LEU A 76 -0.40 0.89 9.72
N ILE A 77 -0.96 0.06 10.61
CA ILE A 77 -0.59 -0.06 12.02
C ILE A 77 -0.20 -1.50 12.36
N ASP A 78 0.60 -1.66 13.40
CA ASP A 78 0.93 -2.96 13.96
C ASP A 78 -0.18 -3.50 14.91
N ASN A 79 0.06 -4.66 15.54
CA ASN A 79 -0.90 -5.28 16.45
C ASN A 79 -0.93 -4.63 17.85
N GLU A 80 -0.05 -3.67 18.11
CA GLU A 80 -0.06 -2.81 19.31
C GLU A 80 -0.62 -1.40 19.01
N TYR A 81 -1.19 -1.21 17.82
CA TYR A 81 -1.76 0.06 17.32
C TYR A 81 -0.72 1.16 17.06
N ASN A 82 0.55 0.83 16.89
CA ASN A 82 1.57 1.79 16.47
C ASN A 82 1.53 2.00 14.96
N LEU A 83 1.56 3.25 14.54
CA LEU A 83 1.55 3.63 13.13
C LEU A 83 2.91 3.37 12.47
N TYR A 84 2.92 2.74 11.32
CA TYR A 84 4.08 2.71 10.44
C TYR A 84 4.24 4.06 9.74
N LYS A 85 4.83 5.01 10.46
CA LYS A 85 4.88 6.41 10.06
C LYS A 85 5.48 6.64 8.66
N PRO A 86 6.60 6.01 8.23
CA PRO A 86 7.12 6.23 6.89
C PRO A 86 6.16 5.82 5.78
N LEU A 87 5.41 4.74 5.96
CA LEU A 87 4.35 4.32 5.04
C LEU A 87 3.20 5.33 5.03
N ALA A 88 2.71 5.69 6.21
CA ALA A 88 1.59 6.62 6.35
C ALA A 88 1.88 8.00 5.77
N ASP A 89 3.09 8.52 5.98
CA ASP A 89 3.51 9.81 5.44
C ASP A 89 3.55 9.79 3.90
N ALA A 90 4.09 8.72 3.31
CA ALA A 90 4.12 8.56 1.85
C ALA A 90 2.71 8.45 1.24
N MET A 91 1.82 7.70 1.89
CA MET A 91 0.40 7.61 1.49
C MET A 91 -0.27 8.99 1.54
N LYS A 92 -0.09 9.70 2.64
CA LYS A 92 -0.68 11.02 2.84
C LYS A 92 -0.20 12.00 1.78
N GLU A 93 1.10 12.06 1.54
CA GLU A 93 1.70 12.95 0.54
C GLU A 93 1.08 12.74 -0.84
N LEU A 94 0.96 11.50 -1.30
CA LEU A 94 0.34 11.21 -2.58
C LEU A 94 -1.16 11.52 -2.57
N ASN A 95 -1.87 11.09 -1.56
CA ASN A 95 -3.33 11.18 -1.50
C ASN A 95 -3.83 12.62 -1.51
N ILE A 96 -3.16 13.54 -0.81
CA ILE A 96 -3.53 14.98 -0.84
C ILE A 96 -3.27 15.63 -2.19
N ASN A 97 -2.44 15.03 -3.03
CA ASN A 97 -2.12 15.50 -4.39
C ASN A 97 -2.82 14.69 -5.49
N ALA A 98 -3.67 13.72 -5.15
CA ALA A 98 -4.21 12.76 -6.12
C ALA A 98 -4.93 13.42 -7.30
N TYR A 99 -5.78 14.40 -7.05
CA TYR A 99 -6.51 15.11 -8.13
C TYR A 99 -5.57 15.96 -9.00
N ARG A 100 -4.58 16.61 -8.40
CA ARG A 100 -3.58 17.40 -9.15
C ARG A 100 -2.74 16.50 -10.05
N LEU A 101 -2.39 15.31 -9.57
CA LEU A 101 -1.65 14.30 -10.33
C LEU A 101 -2.50 13.75 -11.47
N ALA A 102 -3.77 13.43 -11.22
CA ALA A 102 -4.69 13.00 -12.27
C ALA A 102 -4.83 14.04 -13.38
N ASP A 103 -5.06 15.30 -13.02
CA ASP A 103 -5.14 16.42 -13.98
C ASP A 103 -3.84 16.55 -14.78
N TRP A 104 -2.70 16.40 -14.14
CA TRP A 104 -1.40 16.48 -14.83
C TRP A 104 -1.25 15.35 -15.86
N PHE A 105 -1.57 14.12 -15.51
CA PHE A 105 -1.52 12.98 -16.44
C PHE A 105 -2.49 13.15 -17.61
N ASP A 106 -3.71 13.63 -17.36
CA ASP A 106 -4.69 13.91 -18.41
C ASP A 106 -4.20 14.96 -19.40
N GLN A 107 -3.53 16.02 -18.92
CA GLN A 107 -2.91 17.03 -19.77
C GLN A 107 -1.77 16.46 -20.63
N GLN A 108 -0.94 15.57 -20.06
CA GLN A 108 0.13 14.92 -20.84
C GLN A 108 -0.45 14.03 -21.95
N SER A 109 -1.50 13.27 -21.67
CA SER A 109 -2.17 12.42 -22.65
C SER A 109 -2.76 13.25 -23.81
N ASN A 110 -3.37 14.40 -23.52
CA ASN A 110 -3.95 15.29 -24.52
C ASN A 110 -2.88 15.98 -25.40
N ASN A 111 -1.69 16.28 -24.84
CA ASN A 111 -0.61 16.92 -25.58
C ASN A 111 0.14 15.95 -26.51
N ASN A 112 0.00 14.64 -26.31
CA ASN A 112 0.63 13.60 -27.13
C ASN A 112 -0.28 13.08 -28.27
N GLN A 113 -1.44 13.66 -28.44
CA GLN A 113 -2.33 13.45 -29.58
C GLN A 113 -2.09 14.57 -30.62
#